data_170796cbde356d18acbe36a85b268094
#
_entry.id   170796cbde356d18acbe36a85b268094
#
_cell.length_a   1.000
_cell.length_b   1.000
_cell.length_c   1.000
_cell.angle_alpha   90.00
_cell.angle_beta   90.00
_cell.angle_gamma   90.00
#
_symmetry.space_group_name_H-M   'P 1'
#
loop_
_entity.id
_entity.type
_entity.pdbx_description
1 polymer ?
#
loop_
_entity_poly.entity_id
_entity_poly.type
_entity_poly.pdbx_seq_one_letter_code
_entity_poly.pdbx_strand_id
1 'polypeptide(L)'
;MELIDNVNKTLKDDLTVSIQKDSKVSIAAACFSIYAFQELKRELKNVDDLRFIFTSPTFIKEKAKKEKREFYIPRQTRERSLYGSEFEVKLRNEMTQRAIAKECAEWIRKKATFKSNVTSENMMGFMNVDSNSYMPINGFTTIDLGCERGNNAYYPIQKTDTPMSQFYLDLFEQIWNDEARLQEVTDEVIDSITTVYNENSPDYIYFVTLYNIFNEFLEDVSEDVLPNEATGFKESKIWNLLYNFQKDAVLAIINKLEKYNGCILADSVVGHTNTPFFF
;
A
#
# COMPACT_ATOMS: atom_id res chain seq x y z
N MET A 1 -18.09 -27.52 -14.22
CA MET A 1 -18.42 -26.08 -14.13
C MET A 1 -18.96 -25.78 -12.75
N GLU A 2 -18.34 -24.88 -11.99
CA GLU A 2 -18.71 -24.52 -10.62
C GLU A 2 -18.79 -22.99 -10.50
N LEU A 3 -19.68 -22.50 -9.63
CA LEU A 3 -19.81 -21.06 -9.37
C LEU A 3 -19.25 -20.74 -7.97
N ILE A 4 -18.42 -19.71 -7.90
CA ILE A 4 -17.83 -19.16 -6.68
C ILE A 4 -18.47 -17.78 -6.46
N ASP A 5 -19.16 -17.60 -5.34
CA ASP A 5 -19.94 -16.39 -5.06
C ASP A 5 -19.23 -15.41 -4.11
N ASN A 6 -18.05 -15.77 -3.62
CA ASN A 6 -17.29 -15.03 -2.61
C ASN A 6 -18.09 -14.74 -1.32
N VAL A 7 -19.13 -15.52 -1.05
CA VAL A 7 -19.97 -15.45 0.16
C VAL A 7 -19.97 -16.80 0.88
N ASN A 8 -20.45 -17.85 0.21
CA ASN A 8 -20.48 -19.21 0.74
C ASN A 8 -19.18 -19.97 0.46
N LYS A 9 -18.62 -19.77 -0.74
CA LYS A 9 -17.32 -20.26 -1.17
C LYS A 9 -16.52 -19.11 -1.74
N THR A 10 -15.35 -18.84 -1.16
CA THR A 10 -14.48 -17.78 -1.64
C THR A 10 -13.54 -18.28 -2.74
N LEU A 11 -13.07 -17.36 -3.59
CA LEU A 11 -12.04 -17.68 -4.57
C LEU A 11 -10.75 -18.15 -3.85
N LYS A 12 -10.42 -17.52 -2.72
CA LYS A 12 -9.29 -17.93 -1.88
C LYS A 12 -9.40 -19.40 -1.46
N ASP A 13 -10.57 -19.82 -0.95
CA ASP A 13 -10.76 -21.22 -0.50
C ASP A 13 -10.54 -22.21 -1.64
N ASP A 14 -11.06 -21.87 -2.83
CA ASP A 14 -10.88 -22.72 -4.00
C ASP A 14 -9.42 -22.75 -4.48
N LEU A 15 -8.75 -21.62 -4.53
CA LEU A 15 -7.34 -21.53 -4.93
C LEU A 15 -6.41 -22.26 -3.95
N THR A 16 -6.73 -22.24 -2.65
CA THR A 16 -5.98 -22.97 -1.62
C THR A 16 -5.98 -24.48 -1.89
N VAL A 17 -7.05 -24.99 -2.48
CA VAL A 17 -7.16 -26.41 -2.86
C VAL A 17 -6.58 -26.66 -4.26
N SER A 18 -6.80 -25.74 -5.20
CA SER A 18 -6.44 -25.91 -6.61
C SER A 18 -4.96 -25.72 -6.88
N ILE A 19 -4.28 -24.81 -6.15
CA ILE A 19 -2.83 -24.58 -6.30
C ILE A 19 -2.08 -25.67 -5.55
N GLN A 20 -1.47 -26.57 -6.31
CA GLN A 20 -0.66 -27.67 -5.80
C GLN A 20 0.84 -27.39 -6.00
N LYS A 21 1.67 -28.34 -5.59
CA LYS A 21 3.10 -28.25 -5.84
C LYS A 21 3.37 -28.25 -7.35
N ASP A 22 4.23 -27.33 -7.78
CA ASP A 22 4.64 -27.14 -9.16
C ASP A 22 3.50 -26.70 -10.13
N SER A 23 2.37 -26.18 -9.57
CA SER A 23 1.30 -25.60 -10.37
C SER A 23 1.77 -24.41 -11.20
N LYS A 24 1.17 -24.23 -12.38
CA LYS A 24 1.35 -23.06 -13.25
C LYS A 24 0.14 -22.15 -13.11
N VAL A 25 0.39 -20.90 -12.82
CA VAL A 25 -0.66 -19.91 -12.64
C VAL A 25 -0.53 -18.81 -13.69
N SER A 26 -1.61 -18.49 -14.37
CA SER A 26 -1.65 -17.43 -15.37
C SER A 26 -2.84 -16.53 -15.09
N ILE A 27 -2.60 -15.24 -14.93
CA ILE A 27 -3.61 -14.25 -14.53
C ILE A 27 -3.62 -13.09 -15.52
N ALA A 28 -4.78 -12.76 -16.04
CA ALA A 28 -5.04 -11.50 -16.73
C ALA A 28 -6.01 -10.68 -15.86
N ALA A 29 -5.57 -9.55 -15.33
CA ALA A 29 -6.36 -8.73 -14.43
C ALA A 29 -5.93 -7.25 -14.43
N ALA A 30 -6.80 -6.36 -13.97
CA ALA A 30 -6.53 -4.92 -13.99
C ALA A 30 -5.48 -4.49 -12.95
N CYS A 31 -5.34 -5.21 -11.85
CA CYS A 31 -4.41 -4.85 -10.78
C CYS A 31 -3.90 -6.08 -10.02
N PHE A 32 -2.71 -5.93 -9.43
CA PHE A 32 -2.06 -6.90 -8.55
C PHE A 32 -1.87 -6.25 -7.17
N SER A 33 -2.27 -6.95 -6.10
CA SER A 33 -2.14 -6.50 -4.73
C SER A 33 -1.15 -7.34 -3.93
N ILE A 34 -0.21 -6.69 -3.24
CA ILE A 34 0.70 -7.35 -2.30
C ILE A 34 -0.06 -8.03 -1.14
N TYR A 35 -1.25 -7.53 -0.79
CA TYR A 35 -2.10 -8.13 0.23
C TYR A 35 -2.77 -9.41 -0.26
N ALA A 36 -3.17 -9.47 -1.55
CA ALA A 36 -3.64 -10.72 -2.15
C ALA A 36 -2.52 -11.79 -2.19
N PHE A 37 -1.29 -11.37 -2.51
CA PHE A 37 -0.12 -12.24 -2.37
C PHE A 37 0.00 -12.76 -0.93
N GLN A 38 -0.13 -11.90 0.08
CA GLN A 38 -0.02 -12.30 1.49
C GLN A 38 -1.09 -13.32 1.89
N GLU A 39 -2.31 -13.17 1.38
CA GLU A 39 -3.43 -14.09 1.65
C GLU A 39 -3.21 -15.49 1.07
N LEU A 40 -2.51 -15.60 -0.06
CA LEU A 40 -2.19 -16.86 -0.76
C LEU A 40 -0.69 -17.22 -0.70
N LYS A 41 0.05 -16.64 0.22
CA LYS A 41 1.51 -16.78 0.31
C LYS A 41 1.97 -18.24 0.42
N ARG A 42 1.22 -19.07 1.12
CA ARG A 42 1.57 -20.49 1.30
C ARG A 42 1.45 -21.25 0.00
N GLU A 43 0.37 -21.04 -0.71
CA GLU A 43 0.04 -21.65 -1.99
C GLU A 43 0.99 -21.18 -3.08
N LEU A 44 1.21 -19.85 -3.16
CA LEU A 44 2.09 -19.21 -4.14
C LEU A 44 3.57 -19.62 -3.99
N LYS A 45 4.01 -20.07 -2.82
CA LYS A 45 5.34 -20.66 -2.67
C LYS A 45 5.50 -21.98 -3.42
N ASN A 46 4.40 -22.71 -3.62
CA ASN A 46 4.38 -24.01 -4.28
C ASN A 46 4.29 -23.89 -5.81
N VAL A 47 3.90 -22.72 -6.34
CA VAL A 47 3.79 -22.45 -7.77
C VAL A 47 5.18 -22.57 -8.44
N ASP A 48 5.23 -23.21 -9.60
CA ASP A 48 6.45 -23.29 -10.41
C ASP A 48 6.69 -21.95 -11.11
N ASP A 49 5.66 -21.44 -11.80
CA ASP A 49 5.70 -20.19 -12.54
C ASP A 49 4.35 -19.45 -12.43
N LEU A 50 4.41 -18.14 -12.18
CA LEU A 50 3.25 -17.27 -12.26
C LEU A 50 3.44 -16.23 -13.37
N ARG A 51 2.50 -16.18 -14.30
CA ARG A 51 2.48 -15.19 -15.38
C ARG A 51 1.30 -14.24 -15.20
N PHE A 52 1.59 -12.94 -15.15
CA PHE A 52 0.57 -11.93 -14.91
C PHE A 52 0.52 -10.91 -16.04
N ILE A 53 -0.69 -10.64 -16.56
CA ILE A 53 -0.94 -9.60 -17.55
C ILE A 53 -1.80 -8.51 -16.91
N PHE A 54 -1.28 -7.28 -16.88
CA PHE A 54 -2.11 -6.10 -16.60
C PHE A 54 -2.98 -5.82 -17.82
N THR A 55 -4.30 -5.96 -17.66
CA THR A 55 -5.27 -5.81 -18.77
C THR A 55 -5.40 -4.36 -19.26
N SER A 56 -4.98 -3.39 -18.46
CA SER A 56 -4.93 -1.96 -18.80
C SER A 56 -3.50 -1.45 -18.83
N PRO A 57 -3.19 -0.40 -19.61
CA PRO A 57 -1.88 0.22 -19.66
C PRO A 57 -1.49 0.80 -18.30
N THR A 58 -0.69 0.07 -17.51
CA THR A 58 -0.38 0.43 -16.11
C THR A 58 1.02 1.04 -15.96
N PHE A 59 1.97 0.65 -16.80
CA PHE A 59 3.38 1.03 -16.68
C PHE A 59 3.91 1.77 -17.92
N ILE A 60 3.03 2.33 -18.75
CA ILE A 60 3.47 3.15 -19.87
C ILE A 60 4.16 4.39 -19.31
N LYS A 61 5.41 4.60 -19.73
CA LYS A 61 6.15 5.82 -19.44
C LYS A 61 5.50 7.00 -20.16
N GLU A 62 4.40 7.52 -19.65
CA GLU A 62 3.94 8.83 -20.04
C GLU A 62 5.00 9.86 -19.67
N LYS A 63 5.47 10.63 -20.64
CA LYS A 63 6.29 11.84 -20.43
C LYS A 63 5.48 12.98 -19.81
N ALA A 64 4.40 12.70 -19.11
CA ALA A 64 3.58 13.66 -18.40
C ALA A 64 4.06 13.85 -16.98
N LYS A 65 4.12 15.10 -16.54
CA LYS A 65 4.48 15.52 -15.18
C LYS A 65 3.73 14.68 -14.15
N LYS A 66 4.49 14.06 -13.24
CA LYS A 66 3.94 13.32 -12.09
C LYS A 66 3.03 14.24 -11.29
N GLU A 67 1.73 14.13 -11.47
CA GLU A 67 0.78 14.59 -10.47
C GLU A 67 0.91 13.66 -9.25
N LYS A 68 1.09 14.25 -8.08
CA LYS A 68 1.09 13.50 -6.82
C LYS A 68 -0.28 12.84 -6.68
N ARG A 69 -0.36 11.52 -6.90
CA ARG A 69 -1.56 10.77 -6.54
C ARG A 69 -1.53 10.59 -5.03
N GLU A 70 -2.42 11.25 -4.35
CA GLU A 70 -2.70 11.01 -2.94
C GLU A 70 -3.29 9.62 -2.80
N PHE A 71 -2.63 8.76 -2.01
CA PHE A 71 -3.19 7.47 -1.62
C PHE A 71 -4.23 7.71 -0.52
N TYR A 72 -5.49 7.72 -0.90
CA TYR A 72 -6.58 7.79 0.06
C TYR A 72 -6.84 6.39 0.63
N ILE A 73 -6.62 6.17 1.93
CA ILE A 73 -6.93 4.93 2.65
C ILE A 73 -8.21 5.14 3.47
N PRO A 74 -9.39 4.65 3.02
CA PRO A 74 -10.67 4.94 3.71
C PRO A 74 -10.97 4.02 4.90
N ARG A 75 -9.99 3.56 5.68
CA ARG A 75 -10.21 2.53 6.72
C ARG A 75 -10.08 2.95 8.17
N GLN A 76 -9.83 4.22 8.43
CA GLN A 76 -9.42 4.67 9.77
C GLN A 76 -10.48 4.52 10.88
N THR A 77 -11.77 4.44 10.58
CA THR A 77 -12.82 4.55 11.60
C THR A 77 -13.10 3.26 12.39
N ARG A 78 -12.80 2.07 11.85
CA ARG A 78 -13.03 0.79 12.55
C ARG A 78 -11.87 0.35 13.44
N GLU A 79 -10.67 0.74 13.11
CA GLU A 79 -9.47 0.32 13.82
C GLU A 79 -9.19 1.15 15.07
N ARG A 80 -9.68 2.39 15.13
CA ARG A 80 -9.55 3.30 16.28
C ARG A 80 -10.08 2.74 17.59
N SER A 81 -11.17 1.99 17.56
CA SER A 81 -11.83 1.50 18.78
C SER A 81 -11.24 0.23 19.36
N LEU A 82 -10.39 -0.49 18.63
CA LEU A 82 -9.90 -1.81 19.02
C LEU A 82 -8.39 -1.90 19.28
N TYR A 83 -7.57 -0.97 18.77
CA TYR A 83 -6.11 -1.17 18.70
C TYR A 83 -5.21 -0.01 19.13
N GLY A 84 -5.73 0.98 19.82
CA GLY A 84 -4.93 2.10 20.32
C GLY A 84 -5.07 3.41 19.52
N SER A 85 -4.10 4.31 19.66
CA SER A 85 -4.12 5.60 18.98
C SER A 85 -4.00 5.43 17.46
N GLU A 86 -4.52 6.40 16.70
CA GLU A 86 -4.46 6.43 15.23
C GLU A 86 -3.03 6.30 14.70
N PHE A 87 -2.08 6.88 15.43
CA PHE A 87 -0.65 6.78 15.16
C PHE A 87 -0.11 5.35 15.28
N GLU A 88 -0.46 4.62 16.35
CA GLU A 88 0.00 3.24 16.56
C GLU A 88 -0.54 2.30 15.49
N VAL A 89 -1.82 2.48 15.10
CA VAL A 89 -2.45 1.72 14.02
C VAL A 89 -1.73 1.99 12.69
N LYS A 90 -1.48 3.27 12.38
CA LYS A 90 -0.80 3.67 11.15
C LYS A 90 0.63 3.13 11.09
N LEU A 91 1.41 3.28 12.16
CA LEU A 91 2.79 2.77 12.23
C LEU A 91 2.84 1.25 12.07
N ARG A 92 1.95 0.52 12.73
CA ARG A 92 1.88 -0.94 12.60
C ARG A 92 1.52 -1.36 11.19
N ASN A 93 0.56 -0.68 10.56
CA ASN A 93 0.16 -0.97 9.19
C ASN A 93 1.30 -0.71 8.20
N GLU A 94 2.05 0.38 8.36
CA GLU A 94 3.23 0.66 7.53
C GLU A 94 4.34 -0.38 7.70
N MET A 95 4.64 -0.81 8.91
CA MET A 95 5.63 -1.85 9.16
C MET A 95 5.21 -3.21 8.57
N THR A 96 3.94 -3.57 8.72
CA THR A 96 3.37 -4.79 8.13
C THR A 96 3.42 -4.73 6.61
N GLN A 97 3.04 -3.59 6.02
CA GLN A 97 3.09 -3.38 4.58
C GLN A 97 4.50 -3.52 4.02
N ARG A 98 5.52 -2.99 4.70
CA ARG A 98 6.92 -3.13 4.31
C ARG A 98 7.39 -4.58 4.33
N ALA A 99 7.03 -5.33 5.35
CA ALA A 99 7.38 -6.74 5.44
C ALA A 99 6.75 -7.55 4.30
N ILE A 100 5.45 -7.34 4.03
CA ILE A 100 4.73 -7.97 2.94
C ILE A 100 5.35 -7.59 1.58
N ALA A 101 5.64 -6.31 1.37
CA ALA A 101 6.22 -5.81 0.14
C ALA A 101 7.60 -6.44 -0.14
N LYS A 102 8.46 -6.54 0.87
CA LYS A 102 9.77 -7.18 0.75
C LYS A 102 9.64 -8.66 0.34
N GLU A 103 8.82 -9.41 1.05
CA GLU A 103 8.59 -10.82 0.75
C GLU A 103 7.96 -11.04 -0.63
N CYS A 104 7.03 -10.18 -1.01
CA CYS A 104 6.39 -10.20 -2.33
C CYS A 104 7.42 -9.95 -3.45
N ALA A 105 8.25 -8.92 -3.33
CA ALA A 105 9.28 -8.61 -4.31
C ALA A 105 10.33 -9.74 -4.44
N GLU A 106 10.73 -10.36 -3.33
CA GLU A 106 11.64 -11.50 -3.34
C GLU A 106 11.02 -12.74 -4.03
N TRP A 107 9.72 -12.95 -3.83
CA TRP A 107 8.98 -14.02 -4.47
C TRP A 107 8.81 -13.76 -5.98
N ILE A 108 8.45 -12.52 -6.39
CA ILE A 108 8.32 -12.13 -7.79
C ILE A 108 9.62 -12.42 -8.54
N ARG A 109 10.77 -11.99 -8.03
CA ARG A 109 12.07 -12.22 -8.65
C ARG A 109 12.36 -13.69 -8.96
N LYS A 110 11.73 -14.62 -8.24
CA LYS A 110 12.00 -16.06 -8.34
C LYS A 110 10.94 -16.82 -9.14
N LYS A 111 9.70 -16.34 -9.14
CA LYS A 111 8.53 -17.15 -9.49
C LYS A 111 7.54 -16.46 -10.40
N ALA A 112 7.69 -15.17 -10.67
CA ALA A 112 6.65 -14.45 -11.40
C ALA A 112 7.21 -13.57 -12.50
N THR A 113 6.49 -13.50 -13.62
CA THR A 113 6.75 -12.60 -14.75
C THR A 113 5.52 -11.76 -15.01
N PHE A 114 5.71 -10.46 -15.17
CA PHE A 114 4.64 -9.50 -15.39
C PHE A 114 4.76 -8.88 -16.78
N LYS A 115 3.62 -8.82 -17.47
CA LYS A 115 3.48 -8.05 -18.72
C LYS A 115 2.34 -7.05 -18.60
N SER A 116 2.40 -5.95 -19.31
CA SER A 116 1.36 -4.92 -19.35
C SER A 116 0.84 -4.74 -20.75
N ASN A 117 -0.47 -4.63 -20.89
CA ASN A 117 -1.08 -4.18 -22.13
C ASN A 117 -0.59 -2.77 -22.47
N VAL A 118 -0.11 -2.57 -23.69
CA VAL A 118 0.35 -1.25 -24.19
C VAL A 118 -0.65 -0.62 -25.16
N THR A 119 -1.73 -1.31 -25.44
CA THR A 119 -2.79 -0.87 -26.37
C THR A 119 -3.97 -0.25 -25.61
N SER A 120 -4.83 0.47 -26.30
CA SER A 120 -6.10 0.96 -25.76
C SER A 120 -7.23 -0.08 -25.81
N GLU A 121 -6.95 -1.30 -26.26
CA GLU A 121 -7.94 -2.36 -26.34
C GLU A 121 -8.24 -2.94 -24.97
N ASN A 122 -9.51 -3.14 -24.66
CA ASN A 122 -9.93 -3.78 -23.42
C ASN A 122 -9.65 -5.28 -23.49
N MET A 123 -8.99 -5.79 -22.45
CA MET A 123 -8.80 -7.22 -22.24
C MET A 123 -9.73 -7.69 -21.13
N MET A 124 -10.36 -8.84 -21.35
CA MET A 124 -11.13 -9.51 -20.30
C MET A 124 -10.18 -10.10 -19.25
N GLY A 125 -10.54 -9.96 -17.99
CA GLY A 125 -9.79 -10.58 -16.90
C GLY A 125 -10.24 -12.02 -16.66
N PHE A 126 -9.26 -12.92 -16.55
CA PHE A 126 -9.44 -14.33 -16.19
C PHE A 126 -8.18 -14.88 -15.56
N MET A 127 -8.30 -16.02 -14.89
CA MET A 127 -7.19 -16.71 -14.25
C MET A 127 -7.20 -18.18 -14.63
N ASN A 128 -6.03 -18.73 -14.91
CA ASN A 128 -5.84 -20.16 -15.11
C ASN A 128 -4.93 -20.72 -14.01
N VAL A 129 -5.31 -21.85 -13.46
CA VAL A 129 -4.51 -22.64 -12.52
C VAL A 129 -4.47 -24.06 -13.08
N ASP A 130 -3.33 -24.46 -13.62
CA ASP A 130 -3.15 -25.72 -14.34
C ASP A 130 -4.21 -25.92 -15.43
N SER A 131 -5.11 -26.88 -15.28
CA SER A 131 -6.20 -27.17 -16.21
C SER A 131 -7.52 -26.43 -15.90
N ASN A 132 -7.58 -25.66 -14.85
CA ASN A 132 -8.79 -24.93 -14.45
C ASN A 132 -8.71 -23.45 -14.88
N SER A 133 -9.85 -22.89 -15.26
CA SER A 133 -9.99 -21.46 -15.59
C SER A 133 -11.09 -20.83 -14.74
N TYR A 134 -10.85 -19.59 -14.32
CA TYR A 134 -11.74 -18.77 -13.48
C TYR A 134 -12.05 -17.48 -14.20
N MET A 135 -13.32 -17.11 -14.28
CA MET A 135 -13.77 -15.92 -14.99
C MET A 135 -15.15 -15.43 -14.50
N PRO A 136 -15.43 -14.14 -14.56
CA PRO A 136 -14.51 -13.03 -14.80
C PRO A 136 -13.61 -12.77 -13.59
N ILE A 137 -12.41 -12.25 -13.81
CA ILE A 137 -11.50 -11.77 -12.76
C ILE A 137 -11.24 -10.28 -13.02
N ASN A 138 -11.61 -9.41 -12.09
CA ASN A 138 -11.37 -7.96 -12.23
C ASN A 138 -9.97 -7.58 -11.81
N GLY A 139 -9.53 -8.07 -10.66
CA GLY A 139 -8.21 -7.84 -10.10
C GLY A 139 -7.70 -9.04 -9.32
N PHE A 140 -6.43 -9.02 -8.97
CA PHE A 140 -5.87 -9.93 -7.98
C PHE A 140 -5.74 -9.16 -6.66
N THR A 141 -6.87 -9.01 -5.96
CA THR A 141 -6.99 -8.23 -4.70
C THR A 141 -7.63 -9.07 -3.60
N THR A 142 -7.56 -8.61 -2.36
CA THR A 142 -8.23 -9.26 -1.22
C THR A 142 -9.75 -9.29 -1.38
N ILE A 143 -10.31 -8.32 -2.09
CA ILE A 143 -11.74 -8.27 -2.42
C ILE A 143 -12.10 -9.33 -3.45
N ASP A 144 -11.32 -9.43 -4.54
CA ASP A 144 -11.55 -10.42 -5.58
C ASP A 144 -11.37 -11.86 -5.04
N LEU A 145 -10.45 -12.05 -4.11
CA LEU A 145 -10.25 -13.32 -3.40
C LEU A 145 -11.37 -13.67 -2.39
N GLY A 146 -12.28 -12.73 -2.09
CA GLY A 146 -13.34 -12.92 -1.11
C GLY A 146 -12.89 -12.83 0.35
N CYS A 147 -11.65 -12.36 0.62
CA CYS A 147 -11.16 -12.14 2.00
C CYS A 147 -11.84 -10.95 2.67
N GLU A 148 -12.34 -10.01 1.90
CA GLU A 148 -13.01 -8.81 2.35
C GLU A 148 -14.27 -8.55 1.56
N ARG A 149 -15.30 -8.03 2.22
CA ARG A 149 -16.51 -7.58 1.55
C ARG A 149 -16.24 -6.24 0.87
N GLY A 150 -16.20 -6.26 -0.47
CA GLY A 150 -16.18 -5.07 -1.31
C GLY A 150 -17.55 -4.80 -1.94
N ASN A 151 -17.57 -3.85 -2.86
CA ASN A 151 -18.76 -3.52 -3.65
C ASN A 151 -19.08 -4.58 -4.73
N ASN A 152 -18.28 -5.65 -4.82
CA ASN A 152 -18.34 -6.70 -5.86
C ASN A 152 -19.17 -7.92 -5.42
N ALA A 153 -20.07 -7.77 -4.44
CA ALA A 153 -20.86 -8.87 -3.84
C ALA A 153 -21.74 -9.66 -4.83
N TYR A 154 -21.88 -9.22 -6.08
CA TYR A 154 -22.76 -9.82 -7.08
C TYR A 154 -22.03 -10.27 -8.35
N TYR A 155 -20.72 -10.45 -8.30
CA TYR A 155 -19.94 -10.97 -9.43
C TYR A 155 -19.53 -12.42 -9.16
N PRO A 156 -20.38 -13.41 -9.51
CA PRO A 156 -20.02 -14.81 -9.38
C PRO A 156 -18.88 -15.13 -10.36
N ILE A 157 -17.88 -15.83 -9.84
CA ILE A 157 -16.77 -16.34 -10.62
C ILE A 157 -17.13 -17.76 -11.05
N GLN A 158 -17.01 -18.00 -12.35
CA GLN A 158 -17.23 -19.31 -12.93
C GLN A 158 -15.90 -20.06 -13.01
N LYS A 159 -15.82 -21.20 -12.34
CA LYS A 159 -14.73 -22.17 -12.51
C LYS A 159 -15.09 -23.18 -13.59
N THR A 160 -14.20 -23.36 -14.56
CA THR A 160 -14.31 -24.36 -15.60
C THR A 160 -13.10 -25.28 -15.62
N ASP A 161 -13.33 -26.52 -15.97
CA ASP A 161 -12.33 -27.57 -16.16
C ASP A 161 -12.29 -28.02 -17.65
N THR A 162 -11.37 -28.90 -17.96
CA THR A 162 -11.25 -29.47 -19.31
C THR A 162 -12.55 -30.21 -19.72
N PRO A 163 -13.10 -30.03 -20.95
CA PRO A 163 -12.46 -29.34 -22.09
C PRO A 163 -12.74 -27.83 -22.18
N MET A 164 -13.63 -27.25 -21.36
CA MET A 164 -14.05 -25.85 -21.50
C MET A 164 -12.94 -24.85 -21.15
N SER A 165 -12.09 -25.20 -20.20
CA SER A 165 -10.93 -24.37 -19.81
C SER A 165 -9.88 -24.25 -20.90
N GLN A 166 -9.82 -25.22 -21.85
CA GLN A 166 -8.79 -25.23 -22.90
C GLN A 166 -8.79 -23.93 -23.72
N PHE A 167 -9.98 -23.40 -24.00
CA PHE A 167 -10.09 -22.12 -24.70
C PHE A 167 -9.34 -20.97 -23.97
N TYR A 168 -9.46 -20.87 -22.65
CA TYR A 168 -8.82 -19.82 -21.88
C TYR A 168 -7.32 -20.06 -21.69
N LEU A 169 -6.90 -21.31 -21.65
CA LEU A 169 -5.48 -21.67 -21.65
C LEU A 169 -4.82 -21.23 -22.97
N ASP A 170 -5.43 -21.59 -24.10
CA ASP A 170 -4.92 -21.24 -25.44
C ASP A 170 -4.98 -19.72 -25.65
N LEU A 171 -6.06 -19.06 -25.23
CA LEU A 171 -6.20 -17.60 -25.29
C LEU A 171 -5.10 -16.90 -24.50
N PHE A 172 -4.78 -17.39 -23.30
CA PHE A 172 -3.71 -16.79 -22.49
C PHE A 172 -2.36 -16.92 -23.23
N GLU A 173 -2.03 -18.08 -23.77
CA GLU A 173 -0.79 -18.29 -24.52
C GLU A 173 -0.72 -17.40 -25.76
N GLN A 174 -1.83 -17.23 -26.48
CA GLN A 174 -1.90 -16.36 -27.64
C GLN A 174 -1.62 -14.88 -27.23
N ILE A 175 -2.26 -14.41 -26.17
CA ILE A 175 -2.07 -13.04 -25.69
C ILE A 175 -0.65 -12.86 -25.14
N TRP A 176 -0.16 -13.82 -24.35
CA TRP A 176 1.16 -13.77 -23.71
C TRP A 176 2.31 -13.62 -24.70
N ASN A 177 2.19 -14.25 -25.86
CA ASN A 177 3.20 -14.25 -26.91
C ASN A 177 3.04 -13.08 -27.91
N ASP A 178 2.04 -12.22 -27.75
CA ASP A 178 1.81 -11.07 -28.64
C ASP A 178 2.66 -9.86 -28.17
N GLU A 179 3.89 -9.76 -28.69
CA GLU A 179 4.82 -8.67 -28.37
C GLU A 179 4.36 -7.29 -28.88
N ALA A 180 3.39 -7.25 -29.83
CA ALA A 180 2.82 -5.99 -30.29
C ALA A 180 1.82 -5.40 -29.28
N ARG A 181 1.23 -6.24 -28.43
CA ARG A 181 0.22 -5.86 -27.45
C ARG A 181 0.76 -5.80 -26.02
N LEU A 182 1.76 -6.61 -25.70
CA LEU A 182 2.28 -6.71 -24.36
C LEU A 182 3.76 -6.30 -24.28
N GLN A 183 4.07 -5.57 -23.22
CA GLN A 183 5.43 -5.26 -22.82
C GLN A 183 5.72 -5.93 -21.47
N GLU A 184 6.90 -6.50 -21.33
CA GLU A 184 7.37 -6.99 -20.03
C GLU A 184 7.64 -5.82 -19.09
N VAL A 185 7.14 -5.93 -17.84
CA VAL A 185 7.20 -4.89 -16.82
C VAL A 185 7.55 -5.46 -15.43
N THR A 186 8.19 -6.62 -15.39
CA THR A 186 8.54 -7.29 -14.13
C THR A 186 9.43 -6.42 -13.26
N ASP A 187 10.44 -5.80 -13.85
CA ASP A 187 11.37 -4.93 -13.11
C ASP A 187 10.66 -3.67 -12.60
N GLU A 188 9.77 -3.07 -13.38
CA GLU A 188 8.99 -1.91 -12.96
C GLU A 188 8.03 -2.23 -11.82
N VAL A 189 7.45 -3.44 -11.81
CA VAL A 189 6.62 -3.93 -10.70
C VAL A 189 7.47 -4.10 -9.44
N ILE A 190 8.64 -4.74 -9.55
CA ILE A 190 9.57 -4.92 -8.44
C ILE A 190 10.01 -3.57 -7.89
N ASP A 191 10.39 -2.63 -8.75
CA ASP A 191 10.80 -1.29 -8.34
C ASP A 191 9.67 -0.55 -7.62
N SER A 192 8.45 -0.63 -8.15
CA SER A 192 7.27 -0.02 -7.51
C SER A 192 7.00 -0.60 -6.12
N ILE A 193 7.12 -1.92 -5.95
CA ILE A 193 6.95 -2.59 -4.66
C ILE A 193 8.14 -2.26 -3.73
N THR A 194 9.36 -2.19 -4.27
CA THR A 194 10.57 -1.91 -3.51
C THR A 194 10.57 -0.52 -2.90
N THR A 195 9.92 0.46 -3.53
CA THR A 195 9.78 1.81 -2.95
C THR A 195 9.06 1.81 -1.61
N VAL A 196 8.21 0.80 -1.35
CA VAL A 196 7.44 0.67 -0.11
C VAL A 196 8.33 0.27 1.07
N TYR A 197 9.39 -0.51 0.83
CA TYR A 197 10.23 -1.04 1.91
C TYR A 197 11.71 -0.62 1.81
N ASN A 198 12.07 0.30 0.92
CA ASN A 198 13.43 0.82 0.87
C ASN A 198 13.87 1.18 2.29
N GLU A 199 14.98 0.58 2.70
CA GLU A 199 15.57 0.79 4.02
C GLU A 199 15.96 2.28 4.14
N ASN A 200 15.06 3.03 4.69
CA ASN A 200 15.35 4.40 5.05
C ASN A 200 16.36 4.35 6.20
N SER A 201 17.33 5.26 6.17
CA SER A 201 18.30 5.38 7.28
C SER A 201 17.55 5.54 8.61
N PRO A 202 18.12 5.11 9.75
CA PRO A 202 17.52 5.35 11.05
C PRO A 202 17.11 6.81 11.27
N ASP A 203 17.90 7.75 10.74
CA ASP A 203 17.60 9.19 10.79
C ASP A 203 16.35 9.55 10.01
N TYR A 204 16.12 8.94 8.84
CA TYR A 204 14.91 9.15 8.07
C TYR A 204 13.69 8.55 8.77
N ILE A 205 13.80 7.36 9.34
CA ILE A 205 12.71 6.73 10.12
C ILE A 205 12.38 7.61 11.33
N TYR A 206 13.39 8.11 12.03
CA TYR A 206 13.24 9.02 13.13
C TYR A 206 12.53 10.32 12.69
N PHE A 207 13.01 10.94 11.60
CA PHE A 207 12.40 12.14 11.04
C PHE A 207 10.94 11.91 10.64
N VAL A 208 10.61 10.82 9.91
CA VAL A 208 9.24 10.50 9.49
C VAL A 208 8.35 10.22 10.72
N THR A 209 8.90 9.57 11.73
CA THR A 209 8.18 9.32 12.98
C THR A 209 7.85 10.64 13.69
N LEU A 210 8.84 11.52 13.84
CA LEU A 210 8.61 12.84 14.42
C LEU A 210 7.65 13.68 13.56
N TYR A 211 7.82 13.68 12.26
CA TYR A 211 6.93 14.38 11.34
C TYR A 211 5.48 13.91 11.49
N ASN A 212 5.22 12.60 11.53
CA ASN A 212 3.87 12.09 11.71
C ASN A 212 3.30 12.38 13.11
N ILE A 213 4.13 12.41 14.15
CA ILE A 213 3.69 12.80 15.49
C ILE A 213 3.31 14.28 15.55
N PHE A 214 4.06 15.13 14.86
CA PHE A 214 3.91 16.57 14.95
C PHE A 214 3.10 17.19 13.81
N ASN A 215 2.86 16.45 12.72
CA ASN A 215 2.14 16.98 11.54
C ASN A 215 0.70 17.40 11.88
N GLU A 216 0.00 16.63 12.70
CA GLU A 216 -1.33 17.03 13.19
C GLU A 216 -1.30 18.34 14.00
N PHE A 217 -0.12 18.69 14.54
CA PHE A 217 0.07 19.93 15.29
C PHE A 217 0.57 21.08 14.42
N LEU A 218 1.18 20.78 13.27
CA LEU A 218 1.65 21.80 12.31
C LEU A 218 0.49 22.32 11.45
N GLU A 219 -0.52 21.49 11.16
CA GLU A 219 -1.73 21.92 10.45
C GLU A 219 -2.61 22.85 11.31
N ASP A 220 -2.54 22.73 12.64
CA ASP A 220 -3.24 23.62 13.58
C ASP A 220 -2.50 24.95 13.85
N VAL A 221 -1.26 25.09 13.40
CA VAL A 221 -0.51 26.36 13.48
C VAL A 221 -0.76 27.18 12.22
N SER A 222 -1.96 27.70 12.08
CA SER A 222 -2.19 28.81 11.17
C SER A 222 -1.52 30.06 11.75
N GLU A 223 -0.85 30.84 10.93
CA GLU A 223 -0.22 32.10 11.35
C GLU A 223 -1.19 33.07 12.05
N ASP A 224 -2.50 32.87 11.87
CA ASP A 224 -3.58 33.68 12.45
C ASP A 224 -3.85 33.39 13.93
N VAL A 225 -3.29 32.34 14.52
CA VAL A 225 -3.48 31.94 15.93
C VAL A 225 -2.26 32.26 16.81
N LEU A 226 -1.27 32.96 16.28
CA LEU A 226 -0.13 33.37 17.09
C LEU A 226 -0.58 34.37 18.16
N PRO A 227 -0.17 34.16 19.44
CA PRO A 227 -0.53 35.09 20.49
C PRO A 227 -0.08 36.48 20.12
N ASN A 228 -1.00 37.36 20.30
CA ASN A 228 -0.96 38.74 19.90
C ASN A 228 0.44 39.35 20.18
N GLU A 229 0.90 40.22 19.27
CA GLU A 229 2.13 41.00 19.37
C GLU A 229 2.29 41.77 20.70
N ALA A 230 1.25 41.78 21.54
CA ALA A 230 1.19 42.39 22.85
C ALA A 230 2.24 41.88 23.86
N THR A 231 2.79 40.67 23.68
CA THR A 231 3.77 40.10 24.64
C THR A 231 5.22 40.39 24.28
N GLY A 232 5.53 40.78 23.04
CA GLY A 232 6.88 41.15 22.60
C GLY A 232 7.95 40.07 22.75
N PHE A 233 7.55 38.78 23.00
CA PHE A 233 8.52 37.71 23.32
C PHE A 233 9.46 37.42 22.15
N LYS A 234 9.02 37.66 20.89
CA LYS A 234 9.85 37.49 19.69
C LYS A 234 10.97 38.51 19.59
N GLU A 235 10.88 39.61 20.32
CA GLU A 235 11.92 40.66 20.38
C GLU A 235 12.90 40.43 21.55
N SER A 236 12.64 39.40 22.36
CA SER A 236 13.49 39.09 23.51
C SER A 236 14.87 38.56 23.10
N LYS A 237 15.89 38.87 23.96
CA LYS A 237 17.24 38.34 23.75
C LYS A 237 17.25 36.80 23.73
N ILE A 238 16.36 36.20 24.49
CA ILE A 238 16.24 34.72 24.59
C ILE A 238 15.75 34.14 23.26
N TRP A 239 14.70 34.73 22.66
CA TRP A 239 14.19 34.30 21.36
C TRP A 239 15.23 34.29 20.25
N ASN A 240 16.11 35.28 20.25
CA ASN A 240 17.19 35.41 19.25
C ASN A 240 18.31 34.36 19.45
N LEU A 241 18.42 33.76 20.64
CA LEU A 241 19.39 32.70 20.96
C LEU A 241 18.85 31.31 20.65
N LEU A 242 17.53 31.16 20.44
CA LEU A 242 16.92 29.87 20.15
C LEU A 242 17.21 29.41 18.72
N TYR A 243 17.48 28.13 18.58
CA TYR A 243 17.50 27.47 17.27
C TYR A 243 16.08 27.42 16.68
N ASN A 244 15.96 27.27 15.35
CA ASN A 244 14.64 27.30 14.68
C ASN A 244 13.69 26.24 15.24
N PHE A 245 14.14 25.00 15.47
CA PHE A 245 13.30 23.95 16.06
C PHE A 245 12.82 24.28 17.50
N GLN A 246 13.62 25.02 18.27
CA GLN A 246 13.23 25.47 19.59
C GLN A 246 12.19 26.59 19.53
N LYS A 247 12.30 27.49 18.55
CA LYS A 247 11.29 28.52 18.27
C LYS A 247 9.95 27.91 17.91
N ASP A 248 9.97 26.88 17.05
CA ASP A 248 8.76 26.16 16.66
C ASP A 248 8.14 25.43 17.86
N ALA A 249 8.97 24.81 18.70
CA ALA A 249 8.51 24.17 19.95
C ALA A 249 7.85 25.16 20.92
N VAL A 250 8.42 26.35 21.09
CA VAL A 250 7.84 27.40 21.95
C VAL A 250 6.48 27.86 21.42
N LEU A 251 6.36 28.08 20.10
CA LEU A 251 5.09 28.47 19.49
C LEU A 251 4.02 27.36 19.66
N ALA A 252 4.40 26.10 19.47
CA ALA A 252 3.51 24.97 19.70
C ALA A 252 3.06 24.85 21.17
N ILE A 253 3.96 25.10 22.14
CA ILE A 253 3.64 25.12 23.57
C ILE A 253 2.63 26.22 23.88
N ILE A 254 2.87 27.43 23.40
CA ILE A 254 1.98 28.58 23.62
C ILE A 254 0.59 28.28 23.09
N ASN A 255 0.49 27.80 21.85
CA ASN A 255 -0.79 27.45 21.24
C ASN A 255 -1.55 26.39 22.07
N LYS A 256 -0.84 25.38 22.58
CA LYS A 256 -1.47 24.36 23.43
C LYS A 256 -1.89 24.90 24.80
N LEU A 257 -1.12 25.78 25.40
CA LEU A 257 -1.49 26.44 26.64
C LEU A 257 -2.77 27.28 26.48
N GLU A 258 -2.90 27.99 25.36
CA GLU A 258 -4.11 28.76 25.05
C GLU A 258 -5.32 27.90 24.77
N LYS A 259 -5.14 26.81 24.02
CA LYS A 259 -6.25 25.91 23.59
C LYS A 259 -6.70 24.98 24.70
N TYR A 260 -5.76 24.46 25.51
CA TYR A 260 -6.02 23.36 26.47
C TYR A 260 -5.70 23.71 27.93
N ASN A 261 -5.23 24.92 28.21
CA ASN A 261 -4.78 25.38 29.54
C ASN A 261 -3.65 24.53 30.14
N GLY A 262 -2.91 23.80 29.31
CA GLY A 262 -1.78 22.98 29.75
C GLY A 262 -1.14 22.20 28.62
N CYS A 263 0.14 21.87 28.77
CA CYS A 263 0.84 20.96 27.88
C CYS A 263 1.90 20.17 28.64
N ILE A 264 2.29 19.01 28.11
CA ILE A 264 3.42 18.23 28.60
C ILE A 264 4.55 18.36 27.59
N LEU A 265 5.69 18.90 28.03
CA LEU A 265 6.91 18.94 27.24
C LEU A 265 7.76 17.71 27.58
N ALA A 266 7.83 16.75 26.62
CA ALA A 266 8.71 15.60 26.72
C ALA A 266 9.92 15.85 25.82
N ASP A 267 11.05 16.29 26.41
CA ASP A 267 12.32 16.44 25.69
C ASP A 267 13.24 15.28 26.07
N SER A 268 13.63 14.47 25.08
CA SER A 268 14.55 13.35 25.25
C SER A 268 16.00 13.74 24.98
N VAL A 269 16.26 14.96 24.55
CA VAL A 269 17.62 15.44 24.26
C VAL A 269 18.18 16.17 25.45
N VAL A 270 18.97 15.48 26.25
CA VAL A 270 19.87 16.13 27.23
C VAL A 270 20.98 16.82 26.43
N GLY A 271 20.67 17.95 25.86
CA GLY A 271 21.69 18.87 25.37
C GLY A 271 22.43 19.43 26.60
N HIS A 272 23.75 19.32 26.61
CA HIS A 272 24.63 19.96 27.58
C HIS A 272 24.52 21.48 27.50
N THR A 273 23.41 22.04 27.97
CA THR A 273 23.32 23.47 28.32
C THR A 273 22.61 23.55 29.67
N ASN A 274 23.42 23.82 30.70
CA ASN A 274 22.97 24.15 32.02
C ASN A 274 22.17 25.49 32.02
N THR A 275 20.95 25.45 31.55
CA THR A 275 20.02 26.57 31.76
C THR A 275 18.66 25.97 32.15
N PRO A 276 18.28 26.11 33.44
CA PRO A 276 16.94 25.72 33.85
C PRO A 276 15.95 26.70 33.20
N PHE A 277 15.01 26.17 32.46
CA PHE A 277 13.85 26.95 32.02
C PHE A 277 12.91 27.09 33.21
N PHE A 278 12.80 28.30 33.74
CA PHE A 278 11.70 28.70 34.60
C PHE A 278 10.67 29.42 33.78
N PHE A 279 9.46 28.88 33.72
CA PHE A 279 8.26 29.59 33.31
C PHE A 279 7.42 29.96 34.50
#